data_54a8a77c6db710980521531126a53911
#
_entry.id   54a8a77c6db710980521531126a53911
#
_cell.length_a   1.000
_cell.length_b   1.000
_cell.length_c   1.000
_cell.angle_alpha   90.00
_cell.angle_beta   90.00
_cell.angle_gamma   90.00
#
_symmetry.space_group_name_H-M   'P 1'
#
loop_
_entity.id
_entity.type
_entity.pdbx_description
1 polymer ?
#
loop_
_entity_poly.entity_id
_entity_poly.type
_entity_poly.pdbx_seq_one_letter_code
_entity_poly.pdbx_strand_id
1 'polypeptide(L)'
;MTLKITTVLTFKIESTFEEWVAIFDSEEADRRHSEFDIKPIFRGVNKDDPKKVIIMLQASEGNIQKFVEANSKWIESHTVDFSTMEESAWI
;
A
#
# COMPACT_ATOMS: atom_id res chain seq x y z
N MET A 1 -17.09 -3.22 18.83
CA MET A 1 -16.79 -2.41 17.62
C MET A 1 -15.28 -2.35 17.44
N THR A 2 -14.82 -2.62 16.25
CA THR A 2 -13.39 -2.61 15.95
C THR A 2 -12.95 -1.20 15.55
N LEU A 3 -11.88 -0.71 16.18
CA LEU A 3 -11.31 0.59 15.84
C LEU A 3 -10.65 0.51 14.47
N LYS A 4 -11.01 1.43 13.58
CA LYS A 4 -10.36 1.57 12.30
C LYS A 4 -9.13 2.45 12.41
N ILE A 5 -8.04 2.00 11.82
CA ILE A 5 -6.78 2.71 11.79
C ILE A 5 -6.49 3.14 10.36
N THR A 6 -6.07 4.37 10.19
CA THR A 6 -5.55 4.85 8.91
C THR A 6 -4.04 4.67 8.94
N THR A 7 -3.54 3.84 8.03
CA THR A 7 -2.11 3.59 7.91
C THR A 7 -1.58 4.35 6.69
N VAL A 8 -0.53 5.12 6.90
CA VAL A 8 0.17 5.84 5.84
C VAL A 8 1.47 5.12 5.56
N LEU A 9 1.65 4.70 4.32
CA LEU A 9 2.87 4.02 3.88
C LEU A 9 3.54 4.86 2.79
N THR A 10 4.84 5.05 2.90
CA THR A 10 5.65 5.63 1.83
C THR A 10 6.74 4.65 1.47
N PHE A 11 7.06 4.57 0.20
CA PHE A 11 8.11 3.67 -0.29
C PHE A 11 8.57 4.11 -1.67
N LYS A 12 9.72 3.59 -2.10
CA LYS A 12 10.20 3.82 -3.46
C LYS A 12 9.87 2.65 -4.37
N ILE A 13 9.68 2.96 -5.64
CA ILE A 13 9.42 1.96 -6.69
C ILE A 13 10.49 2.09 -7.78
N GLU A 14 10.74 1.00 -8.50
CA GLU A 14 11.70 1.01 -9.61
C GLU A 14 11.02 1.27 -10.95
N SER A 15 9.72 0.98 -11.05
CA SER A 15 8.92 1.27 -12.25
C SER A 15 8.47 2.73 -12.26
N THR A 16 7.67 3.10 -13.27
CA THR A 16 7.01 4.41 -13.27
C THR A 16 5.80 4.37 -12.36
N PHE A 17 5.36 5.54 -11.89
CA PHE A 17 4.15 5.63 -11.08
C PHE A 17 2.93 5.14 -11.86
N GLU A 18 2.84 5.46 -13.15
CA GLU A 18 1.73 5.02 -14.01
C GLU A 18 1.62 3.50 -14.08
N GLU A 19 2.76 2.81 -14.19
CA GLU A 19 2.79 1.36 -14.21
C GLU A 19 2.38 0.79 -12.86
N TRP A 20 2.92 1.34 -11.79
CA TRP A 20 2.62 0.87 -10.43
C TRP A 20 1.16 1.11 -10.07
N VAL A 21 0.63 2.32 -10.35
CA VAL A 21 -0.75 2.66 -9.94
C VAL A 21 -1.78 1.85 -10.72
N ALA A 22 -1.47 1.49 -11.96
CA ALA A 22 -2.35 0.61 -12.74
C ALA A 22 -2.54 -0.73 -12.06
N ILE A 23 -1.49 -1.25 -11.42
CA ILE A 23 -1.56 -2.50 -10.65
C ILE A 23 -2.29 -2.28 -9.33
N PHE A 24 -1.98 -1.19 -8.63
CA PHE A 24 -2.62 -0.86 -7.34
C PHE A 24 -4.13 -0.66 -7.50
N ASP A 25 -4.57 -0.10 -8.62
CA ASP A 25 -5.99 0.14 -8.92
C ASP A 25 -6.66 -1.04 -9.62
N SER A 26 -5.95 -2.15 -9.85
CA SER A 26 -6.49 -3.31 -10.54
C SER A 26 -7.49 -4.10 -9.69
N GLU A 27 -8.31 -4.92 -10.35
CA GLU A 27 -9.24 -5.82 -9.67
C GLU A 27 -8.51 -6.81 -8.77
N GLU A 28 -7.34 -7.28 -9.18
CA GLU A 28 -6.54 -8.18 -8.36
C GLU A 28 -6.11 -7.52 -7.05
N ALA A 29 -5.66 -6.27 -7.12
CA ALA A 29 -5.27 -5.52 -5.93
C ALA A 29 -6.49 -5.31 -5.01
N ASP A 30 -7.63 -4.96 -5.58
CA ASP A 30 -8.87 -4.79 -4.81
C ASP A 30 -9.26 -6.08 -4.10
N ARG A 31 -9.18 -7.21 -4.79
CA ARG A 31 -9.48 -8.50 -4.20
C ARG A 31 -8.53 -8.83 -3.04
N ARG A 32 -7.23 -8.60 -3.24
CA ARG A 32 -6.23 -8.85 -2.19
C ARG A 32 -6.46 -7.97 -0.95
N HIS A 33 -6.79 -6.70 -1.17
CA HIS A 33 -7.13 -5.80 -0.06
C HIS A 33 -8.41 -6.26 0.65
N SER A 34 -9.42 -6.65 -0.10
CA SER A 34 -10.70 -7.10 0.45
C SER A 34 -10.57 -8.35 1.32
N GLU A 35 -9.65 -9.24 0.99
CA GLU A 35 -9.40 -10.45 1.78
C GLU A 35 -8.95 -10.13 3.19
N PHE A 36 -8.37 -8.95 3.42
CA PHE A 36 -7.90 -8.49 4.72
C PHE A 36 -8.74 -7.32 5.25
N ASP A 37 -9.89 -7.08 4.63
CA ASP A 37 -10.81 -6.02 5.03
C ASP A 37 -10.13 -4.65 5.06
N ILE A 38 -9.30 -4.40 4.06
CA ILE A 38 -8.55 -3.16 3.90
C ILE A 38 -9.23 -2.28 2.86
N LYS A 39 -9.42 -1.01 3.19
CA LYS A 39 -9.95 -0.02 2.26
C LYS A 39 -8.88 1.01 1.90
N PRO A 40 -8.36 0.99 0.67
CA PRO A 40 -7.48 2.06 0.20
C PRO A 40 -8.26 3.36 0.06
N ILE A 41 -7.73 4.45 0.59
CA ILE A 41 -8.40 5.76 0.55
C ILE A 41 -7.62 6.82 -0.22
N PHE A 42 -6.32 6.60 -0.45
CA PHE A 42 -5.52 7.54 -1.22
C PHE A 42 -4.25 6.86 -1.74
N ARG A 43 -3.79 7.28 -2.89
CA ARG A 43 -2.45 6.97 -3.41
C ARG A 43 -1.97 8.15 -4.22
N GLY A 44 -0.66 8.36 -4.21
CA GLY A 44 -0.06 9.46 -4.94
C GLY A 44 1.44 9.28 -5.10
N VAL A 45 2.04 10.17 -5.87
CA VAL A 45 3.47 10.18 -6.08
C VAL A 45 4.02 11.51 -5.56
N ASN A 46 5.25 11.46 -5.03
CA ASN A 46 5.88 12.65 -4.49
C ASN A 46 6.09 13.69 -5.60
N LYS A 47 5.80 14.95 -5.30
CA LYS A 47 5.91 16.04 -6.26
C LYS A 47 7.34 16.20 -6.81
N ASP A 48 8.33 15.94 -5.97
CA ASP A 48 9.74 16.17 -6.30
C ASP A 48 10.53 14.89 -6.57
N ASP A 49 9.93 13.71 -6.34
CA ASP A 49 10.58 12.43 -6.56
C ASP A 49 9.59 11.46 -7.21
N PRO A 50 9.70 11.24 -8.54
CA PRO A 50 8.75 10.39 -9.27
C PRO A 50 8.81 8.91 -8.90
N LYS A 51 9.77 8.51 -8.09
CA LYS A 51 9.91 7.13 -7.60
C LYS A 51 9.35 6.93 -6.20
N LYS A 52 9.00 8.02 -5.51
CA LYS A 52 8.47 7.92 -4.14
C LYS A 52 6.95 7.97 -4.15
N VAL A 53 6.35 6.92 -3.60
CA VAL A 53 4.89 6.72 -3.60
C VAL A 53 4.38 6.80 -2.17
N ILE A 54 3.17 7.33 -2.02
CA ILE A 54 2.42 7.30 -0.76
C ILE A 54 1.10 6.58 -0.97
N ILE A 55 0.71 5.75 -0.01
CA ILE A 55 -0.63 5.16 0.03
C ILE A 55 -1.19 5.35 1.43
N MET A 56 -2.52 5.47 1.50
CA MET A 56 -3.26 5.54 2.77
C MET A 56 -4.31 4.46 2.75
N LEU A 57 -4.30 3.61 3.78
CA LEU A 57 -5.19 2.44 3.87
C LEU A 57 -5.92 2.49 5.20
N GLN A 58 -7.19 2.11 5.21
CA GLN A 58 -7.97 1.97 6.44
C GLN A 58 -8.27 0.49 6.70
N ALA A 59 -8.04 0.06 7.94
CA ALA A 59 -8.29 -1.32 8.35
C ALA A 59 -8.31 -1.41 9.88
N SER A 60 -8.78 -2.56 10.39
CA SER A 60 -8.66 -2.87 11.79
C SER A 60 -7.20 -3.13 12.15
N GLU A 61 -6.85 -2.91 13.42
CA GLU A 61 -5.48 -3.10 13.90
C GLU A 61 -4.94 -4.48 13.54
N GLY A 62 -3.72 -4.50 13.01
CA GLY A 62 -3.04 -5.74 12.64
C GLY A 62 -3.30 -6.24 11.23
N ASN A 63 -4.37 -5.78 10.58
CA ASN A 63 -4.73 -6.30 9.25
C ASN A 63 -3.73 -5.87 8.17
N ILE A 64 -3.17 -4.68 8.28
CA ILE A 64 -2.18 -4.20 7.29
C ILE A 64 -0.91 -5.07 7.36
N GLN A 65 -0.43 -5.39 8.56
CA GLN A 65 0.74 -6.23 8.74
C GLN A 65 0.51 -7.63 8.18
N LYS A 66 -0.67 -8.20 8.44
CA LYS A 66 -1.03 -9.52 7.90
C LYS A 66 -1.07 -9.50 6.37
N PHE A 67 -1.62 -8.44 5.79
CA PHE A 67 -1.68 -8.28 4.35
C PHE A 67 -0.28 -8.22 3.74
N VAL A 68 0.59 -7.39 4.31
CA VAL A 68 1.96 -7.24 3.80
C VAL A 68 2.72 -8.57 3.87
N GLU A 69 2.60 -9.30 4.98
CA GLU A 69 3.24 -10.61 5.13
C GLU A 69 2.72 -11.63 4.11
N ALA A 70 1.40 -11.70 3.95
CA ALA A 70 0.77 -12.66 3.04
C ALA A 70 1.04 -12.36 1.57
N ASN A 71 1.25 -11.09 1.22
CA ASN A 71 1.37 -10.62 -0.16
C ASN A 71 2.76 -10.05 -0.48
N SER A 72 3.76 -10.29 0.36
CA SER A 72 5.07 -9.68 0.19
C SER A 72 5.71 -9.94 -1.18
N LYS A 73 5.61 -11.17 -1.68
CA LYS A 73 6.17 -11.52 -2.99
C LYS A 73 5.44 -10.80 -4.13
N TRP A 74 4.12 -10.70 -4.02
CA TRP A 74 3.32 -9.99 -5.02
C TRP A 74 3.67 -8.51 -5.02
N ILE A 75 3.80 -7.91 -3.83
CA ILE A 75 4.17 -6.49 -3.68
C ILE A 75 5.56 -6.24 -4.27
N GLU A 76 6.54 -7.09 -3.94
CA GLU A 76 7.89 -6.97 -4.49
C GLU A 76 7.94 -7.13 -6.01
N SER A 77 7.10 -8.02 -6.56
CA SER A 77 7.06 -8.25 -8.00
C SER A 77 6.61 -7.01 -8.77
N HIS A 78 6.00 -6.05 -8.09
CA HIS A 78 5.58 -4.79 -8.67
C HIS A 78 6.50 -3.63 -8.28
N THR A 79 7.77 -3.96 -8.09
CA THR A 79 8.90 -3.03 -7.96
C THR A 79 8.94 -2.19 -6.68
N VAL A 80 8.14 -2.55 -5.68
CA VAL A 80 8.21 -1.88 -4.36
C VAL A 80 9.51 -2.27 -3.66
N ASP A 81 10.25 -1.26 -3.21
CA ASP A 81 11.46 -1.48 -2.43
C ASP A 81 11.12 -1.38 -0.93
N PHE A 82 10.98 -2.54 -0.29
CA PHE A 82 10.64 -2.61 1.13
C PHE A 82 11.65 -1.94 2.04
N SER A 83 12.91 -1.86 1.63
CA SER A 83 13.95 -1.23 2.44
C SER A 83 13.72 0.27 2.62
N THR A 84 12.90 0.88 1.75
CA THR A 84 12.58 2.30 1.80
C THR A 84 11.23 2.57 2.45
N MET A 85 10.50 1.51 2.85
CA MET A 85 9.14 1.67 3.36
C MET A 85 9.13 2.27 4.76
N GLU A 86 8.30 3.31 4.90
CA GLU A 86 8.03 3.94 6.19
C GLU A 86 6.54 3.86 6.45
N GLU A 87 6.18 3.62 7.70
CA GLU A 87 4.77 3.44 8.09
C GLU A 87 4.44 4.33 9.28
N SER A 88 3.25 4.94 9.22
CA SER A 88 2.68 5.62 10.38
C SER A 88 1.19 5.24 10.47
N ALA A 89 0.70 5.13 11.71
CA ALA A 89 -0.69 4.74 11.96
C ALA A 89 -1.40 5.87 12.71
N TRP A 90 -2.64 6.13 12.30
CA TRP A 90 -3.44 7.25 12.79
C TRP A 90 -4.84 6.76 13.15
N ILE A 91 -5.40 7.32 14.19
CA ILE A 91 -6.77 6.99 14.64
C ILE A 91 -7.65 8.23 14.70
#